data_fb09fa0ca0dfd91371ba98f19119d11d
#
_entry.id   fb09fa0ca0dfd91371ba98f19119d11d
#
_cell.length_a   1.000
_cell.length_b   1.000
_cell.length_c   1.000
_cell.angle_alpha   90.00
_cell.angle_beta   90.00
_cell.angle_gamma   90.00
#
_symmetry.space_group_name_H-M   'P 1'
#
loop_
_entity.id
_entity.type
_entity.pdbx_description
1 polymer ?
#
loop_
_entity_poly.entity_id
_entity_poly.type
_entity_poly.pdbx_seq_one_letter_code
_entity_poly.pdbx_strand_id
1 'polypeptide(L)'
;MRKKEMNKITMTLNVDHLIKEALQEDISSEDVTTNAVMKEAVTGEVQLICKQDGVVAGLDVFHRVFEILDENVKTDFYCKDGDEVKKGELMGIITGDIRALLSGERVALNYLQRMSAVSYTHLRAHETLS
;
A
#
# COMPACT_ATOMS: atom_id res chain seq x y z
N MET A 1 13.76 -16.39 -11.99
CA MET A 1 12.98 -16.30 -11.95
C MET A 1 12.39 -15.19 -12.11
N ARG A 2 11.57 -15.07 -12.15
CA ARG A 2 10.97 -14.10 -12.44
C ARG A 2 10.54 -13.28 -11.48
N LYS A 3 10.47 -12.16 -11.53
CA LYS A 3 10.04 -11.30 -10.68
C LYS A 3 8.69 -11.43 -10.43
N LYS A 4 8.25 -11.19 -9.28
CA LYS A 4 6.89 -11.23 -8.89
C LYS A 4 6.29 -9.87 -8.93
N GLU A 5 7.04 -8.86 -9.18
CA GLU A 5 6.51 -7.50 -9.25
C GLU A 5 5.66 -7.31 -10.49
N MET A 6 4.58 -6.56 -10.35
CA MET A 6 3.74 -6.20 -11.47
C MET A 6 4.50 -5.21 -12.33
N ASN A 7 4.53 -5.43 -13.64
CA ASN A 7 5.26 -4.51 -14.48
C ASN A 7 4.45 -3.22 -14.68
N LYS A 8 5.13 -2.21 -15.14
CA LYS A 8 4.53 -0.88 -15.22
C LYS A 8 3.36 -0.80 -16.18
N ILE A 9 3.41 -1.54 -17.27
CA ILE A 9 2.31 -1.53 -18.23
C ILE A 9 1.06 -2.13 -17.62
N THR A 10 1.20 -3.27 -16.95
CA THR A 10 0.08 -3.91 -16.29
C THR A 10 -0.50 -3.01 -15.21
N MET A 11 0.37 -2.36 -14.45
CA MET A 11 -0.07 -1.45 -13.41
C MET A 11 -0.90 -0.31 -14.01
N THR A 12 -0.40 0.31 -15.08
CA THR A 12 -1.10 1.42 -15.70
C THR A 12 -2.44 1.02 -16.30
N LEU A 13 -2.49 -0.09 -16.99
CA LEU A 13 -3.70 -0.48 -17.70
C LEU A 13 -4.76 -1.10 -16.80
N ASN A 14 -4.34 -1.85 -15.80
CA ASN A 14 -5.29 -2.65 -15.03
C ASN A 14 -5.49 -2.21 -13.59
N VAL A 15 -4.50 -1.59 -12.99
CA VAL A 15 -4.55 -1.29 -11.56
C VAL A 15 -4.78 0.18 -11.27
N ASP A 16 -4.12 1.07 -12.01
CA ASP A 16 -4.24 2.50 -11.75
C ASP A 16 -5.68 2.98 -11.78
N HIS A 17 -6.46 2.47 -12.71
CA HIS A 17 -7.86 2.83 -12.84
C HIS A 17 -8.64 2.51 -11.56
N LEU A 18 -8.42 1.33 -11.02
CA LEU A 18 -9.10 0.91 -9.80
C LEU A 18 -8.63 1.71 -8.59
N ILE A 19 -7.33 2.00 -8.54
CA ILE A 19 -6.80 2.80 -7.45
C ILE A 19 -7.38 4.20 -7.48
N LYS A 20 -7.45 4.80 -8.67
CA LYS A 20 -7.98 6.15 -8.79
C LYS A 20 -9.44 6.22 -8.41
N GLU A 21 -10.21 5.21 -8.77
CA GLU A 21 -11.61 5.18 -8.37
C GLU A 21 -11.74 5.07 -6.86
N ALA A 22 -10.94 4.20 -6.24
CA ALA A 22 -11.00 4.02 -4.79
C ALA A 22 -10.58 5.29 -4.06
N LEU A 23 -9.55 5.96 -4.56
CA LEU A 23 -9.08 7.20 -3.95
C LEU A 23 -10.13 8.29 -4.07
N GLN A 24 -10.75 8.39 -5.25
CA GLN A 24 -11.75 9.41 -5.47
C GLN A 24 -12.94 9.24 -4.54
N GLU A 25 -13.37 8.02 -4.34
CA GLU A 25 -14.46 7.72 -3.46
C GLU A 25 -14.11 8.02 -1.99
N ASP A 26 -12.92 7.60 -1.58
CA ASP A 26 -12.49 7.79 -0.20
C ASP A 26 -12.29 9.27 0.12
N ILE A 27 -11.63 10.00 -0.78
CA ILE A 27 -11.33 11.39 -0.57
C ILE A 27 -12.60 12.23 -0.55
N SER A 28 -13.52 11.98 -1.44
CA SER A 28 -14.73 12.79 -1.50
C SER A 28 -15.61 12.60 -0.27
N SER A 29 -15.48 11.47 0.41
CA SER A 29 -16.30 11.25 1.60
C SER A 29 -15.68 11.80 2.87
N GLU A 30 -14.35 12.02 2.90
CA GLU A 30 -13.72 12.35 4.15
C GLU A 30 -12.77 13.50 4.21
N ASP A 31 -12.30 13.98 3.10
CA ASP A 31 -11.11 14.72 3.18
C ASP A 31 -11.15 16.21 3.02
N VAL A 32 -12.32 16.75 3.10
CA VAL A 32 -12.48 18.20 3.00
C VAL A 32 -11.72 18.90 4.13
N THR A 33 -11.78 18.31 5.32
CA THR A 33 -11.15 18.91 6.49
C THR A 33 -9.62 18.93 6.34
N THR A 34 -9.04 17.84 5.89
CA THR A 34 -7.61 17.75 5.73
C THR A 34 -7.12 18.78 4.72
N ASN A 35 -7.82 18.89 3.59
CA ASN A 35 -7.44 19.85 2.57
C ASN A 35 -7.59 21.30 3.05
N ALA A 36 -8.55 21.56 3.89
CA ALA A 36 -8.76 22.90 4.41
C ALA A 36 -7.65 23.29 5.40
N VAL A 37 -7.18 22.34 6.17
CA VAL A 37 -6.18 22.61 7.20
C VAL A 37 -4.77 22.65 6.63
N MET A 38 -4.44 21.74 5.73
CA MET A 38 -3.08 21.62 5.24
C MET A 38 -2.97 22.20 3.85
N LYS A 39 -2.74 23.50 3.78
CA LYS A 39 -2.66 24.19 2.51
C LYS A 39 -1.32 24.13 1.83
N GLU A 40 -0.28 23.94 2.60
CA GLU A 40 1.08 23.92 2.05
C GLU A 40 1.64 22.52 2.09
N ALA A 41 2.52 22.23 1.14
CA ALA A 41 3.17 20.95 1.11
C ALA A 41 4.12 20.82 2.28
N VAL A 42 3.97 19.78 3.04
CA VAL A 42 4.83 19.47 4.17
C VAL A 42 5.28 18.03 4.02
N THR A 43 6.56 17.79 4.03
CA THR A 43 7.09 16.45 3.93
C THR A 43 6.89 15.71 5.24
N GLY A 44 6.40 14.51 5.16
CA GLY A 44 6.17 13.69 6.32
C GLY A 44 6.56 12.26 6.08
N GLU A 45 6.38 11.44 7.08
CA GLU A 45 6.79 10.05 7.04
C GLU A 45 5.78 9.20 7.76
N VAL A 46 5.50 8.01 7.20
CA VAL A 46 4.58 7.06 7.80
C VAL A 46 5.30 5.73 7.91
N GLN A 47 5.10 5.04 9.03
CA GLN A 47 5.67 3.72 9.21
C GLN A 47 4.59 2.66 8.96
N LEU A 48 4.98 1.63 8.21
CA LEU A 48 4.08 0.52 7.92
C LEU A 48 4.44 -0.61 8.89
N ILE A 49 3.55 -0.87 9.85
CA ILE A 49 3.79 -1.85 10.89
C ILE A 49 2.79 -3.00 10.77
N CYS A 50 3.31 -4.21 10.85
CA CYS A 50 2.47 -5.40 10.72
C CYS A 50 1.57 -5.56 11.94
N LYS A 51 0.28 -5.77 11.71
CA LYS A 51 -0.68 -5.89 12.80
C LYS A 51 -0.98 -7.32 13.18
N GLN A 52 -0.67 -8.26 12.32
CA GLN A 52 -0.80 -9.68 12.67
C GLN A 52 0.10 -10.49 11.76
N ASP A 53 0.49 -11.66 12.23
CA ASP A 53 1.37 -12.53 11.46
C ASP A 53 0.74 -12.89 10.14
N GLY A 54 1.55 -13.01 9.12
CA GLY A 54 1.05 -13.38 7.81
C GLY A 54 2.12 -13.32 6.76
N VAL A 55 1.69 -13.42 5.50
CA VAL A 55 2.56 -13.33 4.35
C VAL A 55 2.19 -12.07 3.58
N VAL A 56 3.18 -11.22 3.32
CA VAL A 56 2.90 -9.94 2.68
C VAL A 56 2.78 -10.11 1.18
N ALA A 57 1.86 -9.39 0.58
CA ALA A 57 1.70 -9.33 -0.87
C ALA A 57 1.08 -8.00 -1.24
N GLY A 58 1.51 -7.44 -2.38
CA GLY A 58 0.92 -6.22 -2.89
C GLY A 58 1.68 -4.95 -2.54
N LEU A 59 2.96 -5.06 -2.24
CA LEU A 59 3.76 -3.88 -1.92
C LEU A 59 3.84 -2.91 -3.10
N ASP A 60 3.84 -3.42 -4.33
CA ASP A 60 3.86 -2.57 -5.51
C ASP A 60 2.60 -1.71 -5.59
N VAL A 61 1.45 -2.32 -5.30
CA VAL A 61 0.18 -1.61 -5.34
C VAL A 61 0.12 -0.59 -4.20
N PHE A 62 0.62 -0.97 -3.04
CA PHE A 62 0.69 -0.07 -1.89
C PHE A 62 1.47 1.20 -2.25
N HIS A 63 2.64 1.03 -2.84
CA HIS A 63 3.45 2.16 -3.26
C HIS A 63 2.74 2.98 -4.33
N ARG A 64 2.09 2.32 -5.27
CA ARG A 64 1.45 3.00 -6.39
C ARG A 64 0.32 3.92 -5.94
N VAL A 65 -0.39 3.55 -4.89
CA VAL A 65 -1.45 4.39 -4.36
C VAL A 65 -0.90 5.77 -3.99
N PHE A 66 0.22 5.79 -3.29
CA PHE A 66 0.83 7.06 -2.89
C PHE A 66 1.48 7.77 -4.08
N GLU A 67 2.04 7.01 -5.00
CA GLU A 67 2.71 7.60 -6.15
C GLU A 67 1.73 8.35 -7.05
N ILE A 68 0.51 7.86 -7.16
CA ILE A 68 -0.52 8.55 -7.93
C ILE A 68 -0.83 9.92 -7.31
N LEU A 69 -0.77 10.01 -6.00
CA LEU A 69 -1.07 11.26 -5.30
C LEU A 69 0.15 12.18 -5.20
N ASP A 70 1.36 11.60 -5.20
CA ASP A 70 2.58 12.38 -5.06
C ASP A 70 3.67 11.64 -5.81
N GLU A 71 4.02 12.11 -7.00
CA GLU A 71 5.01 11.44 -7.82
C GLU A 71 6.39 11.39 -7.20
N ASN A 72 6.63 12.19 -6.17
CA ASN A 72 7.91 12.23 -5.50
C ASN A 72 7.97 11.37 -4.24
N VAL A 73 6.93 10.59 -3.98
CA VAL A 73 6.88 9.74 -2.80
C VAL A 73 8.01 8.71 -2.85
N LYS A 74 8.54 8.40 -1.68
CA LYS A 74 9.58 7.38 -1.58
C LYS A 74 9.12 6.33 -0.59
N THR A 75 9.36 5.07 -0.93
CA THR A 75 9.07 3.98 -0.01
C THR A 75 10.32 3.16 0.18
N ASP A 76 10.54 2.75 1.42
CA ASP A 76 11.68 1.92 1.75
C ASP A 76 11.11 0.71 2.47
N PHE A 77 10.93 -0.39 1.74
CA PHE A 77 10.37 -1.60 2.30
C PHE A 77 11.47 -2.49 2.83
N TYR A 78 11.25 -3.06 4.01
CA TYR A 78 12.19 -3.95 4.66
C TYR A 78 11.82 -5.41 4.45
N CYS A 79 10.78 -5.66 3.67
CA CYS A 79 10.34 -7.00 3.31
C CYS A 79 9.91 -6.98 1.85
N LYS A 80 9.65 -8.14 1.29
CA LYS A 80 9.17 -8.24 -0.08
C LYS A 80 7.96 -9.14 -0.14
N ASP A 81 7.25 -9.09 -1.25
CA ASP A 81 6.10 -9.95 -1.47
C ASP A 81 6.53 -11.40 -1.31
N GLY A 82 5.76 -12.13 -0.55
CA GLY A 82 6.05 -13.53 -0.27
C GLY A 82 6.74 -13.76 1.06
N ASP A 83 7.26 -12.71 1.70
CA ASP A 83 7.91 -12.86 3.00
C ASP A 83 6.88 -13.05 4.10
N GLU A 84 7.25 -13.85 5.09
CA GLU A 84 6.44 -13.94 6.30
C GLU A 84 6.80 -12.78 7.19
N VAL A 85 5.79 -12.13 7.75
CA VAL A 85 5.99 -11.02 8.68
C VAL A 85 5.25 -11.30 9.97
N LYS A 86 5.74 -10.72 11.04
CA LYS A 86 5.19 -10.96 12.37
C LYS A 86 4.58 -9.69 12.93
N LYS A 87 3.62 -9.88 13.81
CA LYS A 87 2.97 -8.75 14.47
C LYS A 87 4.01 -7.85 15.11
N GLY A 88 3.88 -6.56 14.85
CA GLY A 88 4.79 -5.55 15.41
C GLY A 88 6.01 -5.28 14.56
N GLU A 89 6.21 -6.05 13.50
CA GLU A 89 7.39 -5.86 12.66
C GLU A 89 7.24 -4.61 11.80
N LEU A 90 8.32 -3.83 11.70
CA LEU A 90 8.32 -2.66 10.83
C LEU A 90 8.56 -3.13 9.40
N MET A 91 7.58 -2.98 8.55
CA MET A 91 7.63 -3.45 7.18
C MET A 91 8.21 -2.44 6.22
N GLY A 92 8.12 -1.17 6.56
CA GLY A 92 8.66 -0.14 5.68
C GLY A 92 8.34 1.26 6.16
N ILE A 93 8.91 2.23 5.45
CA ILE A 93 8.70 3.64 5.74
C ILE A 93 8.34 4.34 4.43
N ILE A 94 7.31 5.17 4.46
CA ILE A 94 6.87 5.93 3.31
C ILE A 94 7.07 7.40 3.60
N THR A 95 7.78 8.10 2.72
CA THR A 95 8.07 9.52 2.89
C THR A 95 7.52 10.29 1.70
N GLY A 96 6.88 11.41 1.97
CA GLY A 96 6.33 12.23 0.90
C GLY A 96 5.54 13.40 1.46
N ASP A 97 4.72 14.01 0.61
CA ASP A 97 3.82 15.07 1.02
C ASP A 97 2.83 14.48 2.01
N ILE A 98 2.76 15.04 3.21
CA ILE A 98 1.90 14.51 4.26
C ILE A 98 0.43 14.45 3.83
N ARG A 99 -0.01 15.36 2.96
CA ARG A 99 -1.39 15.33 2.47
C ARG A 99 -1.64 14.09 1.63
N ALA A 100 -0.66 13.74 0.80
CA ALA A 100 -0.77 12.53 -0.02
C ALA A 100 -0.73 11.30 0.87
N LEU A 101 0.11 11.30 1.89
CA LEU A 101 0.21 10.16 2.79
C LEU A 101 -1.10 9.95 3.54
N LEU A 102 -1.68 11.02 4.05
CA LEU A 102 -2.94 10.90 4.78
C LEU A 102 -4.10 10.53 3.87
N SER A 103 -4.13 11.09 2.67
CA SER A 103 -5.21 10.82 1.73
C SER A 103 -5.17 9.40 1.18
N GLY A 104 -3.99 8.85 1.03
CA GLY A 104 -3.84 7.52 0.43
C GLY A 104 -3.80 6.36 1.40
N GLU A 105 -3.62 6.65 2.68
CA GLU A 105 -3.36 5.60 3.67
C GLU A 105 -4.42 4.50 3.71
N ARG A 106 -5.67 4.89 3.78
CA ARG A 106 -6.76 3.91 3.90
C ARG A 106 -6.85 3.01 2.68
N VAL A 107 -6.76 3.59 1.50
CA VAL A 107 -6.85 2.81 0.27
C VAL A 107 -5.65 1.89 0.14
N ALA A 108 -4.45 2.40 0.42
CA ALA A 108 -3.24 1.61 0.33
C ALA A 108 -3.28 0.43 1.29
N LEU A 109 -3.71 0.66 2.53
CA LEU A 109 -3.78 -0.40 3.53
C LEU A 109 -4.84 -1.43 3.17
N ASN A 110 -5.98 -0.99 2.62
CA ASN A 110 -7.01 -1.93 2.21
C ASN A 110 -6.52 -2.89 1.13
N TYR A 111 -5.81 -2.38 0.14
CA TYR A 111 -5.26 -3.23 -0.89
C TYR A 111 -4.23 -4.19 -0.32
N LEU A 112 -3.32 -3.67 0.52
CA LEU A 112 -2.27 -4.50 1.08
C LEU A 112 -2.86 -5.61 1.95
N GLN A 113 -3.86 -5.29 2.76
CA GLN A 113 -4.50 -6.29 3.61
C GLN A 113 -5.19 -7.37 2.80
N ARG A 114 -5.90 -6.99 1.76
CA ARG A 114 -6.62 -7.96 0.95
C ARG A 114 -5.69 -8.89 0.20
N MET A 115 -4.65 -8.34 -0.39
CA MET A 115 -3.71 -9.15 -1.16
C MET A 115 -2.90 -10.05 -0.24
N SER A 116 -2.53 -9.54 0.93
CA SER A 116 -1.77 -10.33 1.90
C SER A 116 -2.61 -11.44 2.50
N ALA A 117 -3.89 -11.18 2.76
CA ALA A 117 -4.78 -12.20 3.30
C ALA A 117 -4.92 -13.37 2.35
N VAL A 118 -5.06 -13.08 1.05
CA VAL A 118 -5.18 -14.14 0.05
C VAL A 118 -3.89 -14.94 -0.02
N SER A 119 -2.74 -14.28 0.01
CA SER A 119 -1.46 -14.96 -0.03
C SER A 119 -1.26 -15.85 1.19
N TYR A 120 -1.63 -15.37 2.37
CA TYR A 120 -1.48 -16.12 3.59
C TYR A 120 -2.37 -17.37 3.58
N THR A 121 -3.61 -17.20 3.16
CA THR A 121 -4.56 -18.29 3.10
C THR A 121 -4.11 -19.37 2.13
N HIS A 122 -3.59 -18.94 0.99
CA HIS A 122 -3.10 -19.87 -0.02
C HIS A 122 -1.92 -20.67 0.51
N LEU A 123 -1.00 -20.01 1.18
CA LEU A 123 0.17 -20.66 1.74
C LEU A 123 -0.23 -21.68 2.80
N ARG A 124 -1.14 -21.32 3.67
CA ARG A 124 -1.60 -22.23 4.72
C ARG A 124 -2.28 -23.46 4.15
N ALA A 125 -3.09 -23.27 3.13
CA ALA A 125 -3.76 -24.40 2.50
C ALA A 125 -2.73 -25.34 1.88
N HIS A 126 -1.70 -24.79 1.28
CA HIS A 126 -0.65 -25.59 0.67
C HIS A 126 0.11 -26.38 1.73
N GLU A 127 0.42 -25.76 2.85
CA GLU A 127 1.09 -26.41 3.95
C GLU A 127 0.25 -27.57 4.50
N THR A 128 -1.04 -27.35 4.59
CA THR A 128 -1.93 -28.37 5.13
C THR A 128 -1.94 -29.61 4.24
N LEU A 129 -1.77 -29.42 2.95
CA LEU A 129 -1.77 -30.55 2.04
C LEU A 129 -0.46 -31.32 2.03
N SER A 130 0.60 -30.73 2.48
CA SER A 130 1.85 -31.45 2.53
C SER A 130 1.98 -32.27 3.78
#